data_83f32de1b434e14e7a1a4e7baf83c796
#
_entry.id   83f32de1b434e14e7a1a4e7baf83c796
#
_cell.length_a   1.000
_cell.length_b   1.000
_cell.length_c   1.000
_cell.angle_alpha   90.00
_cell.angle_beta   90.00
_cell.angle_gamma   90.00
#
_symmetry.space_group_name_H-M   'P 1'
#
loop_
_entity.id
_entity.type
_entity.pdbx_description
1 polymer ?
#
loop_
_entity_poly.entity_id
_entity_poly.type
_entity_poly.pdbx_seq_one_letter_code
_entity_poly.pdbx_strand_id
1 'polypeptide(L)'
;MDLGLSGKKAVITGSTRGIGRAIANLLADEGVSLAICSRNQEEVDSAVTELSAKGVKVTGSVVDVADKASYQAWITSAGEELGGIDIFIPNVSAGGGDMSEQGWENNFNVDLLGTTRGIEAAMPVLEKSAAASIVIISSTAGVETFMGPAPYNAIKGALIVHSKQLSQALAPAGIRVNCVSPGPVFIEGGAWDFIKNNMAELYDSTLAQIPQGRMGSAEEIANSVAFLASPAASLITGVNLVADGGFTKRVQL
;
A
#
# COMPACT_ATOMS: atom_id res chain seq x y z
N MET A 1 11.57 -2.08 -19.50
CA MET A 1 12.18 -3.08 -18.58
C MET A 1 11.12 -4.15 -18.38
N ASP A 2 11.48 -5.40 -18.54
CA ASP A 2 10.58 -6.49 -18.14
C ASP A 2 10.68 -6.65 -16.62
N LEU A 3 9.55 -6.52 -15.92
CA LEU A 3 9.48 -6.69 -14.47
C LEU A 3 9.36 -8.16 -14.05
N GLY A 4 9.01 -9.07 -14.95
CA GLY A 4 8.79 -10.49 -14.66
C GLY A 4 7.55 -10.73 -13.79
N LEU A 5 6.53 -9.87 -13.90
CA LEU A 5 5.30 -9.92 -13.10
C LEU A 5 4.22 -10.82 -13.71
N SER A 6 4.27 -11.08 -15.00
CA SER A 6 3.26 -11.89 -15.69
C SER A 6 3.06 -13.25 -15.03
N GLY A 7 1.80 -13.61 -14.79
CA GLY A 7 1.40 -14.85 -14.12
C GLY A 7 1.57 -14.87 -12.60
N LYS A 8 2.08 -13.81 -11.98
CA LYS A 8 2.13 -13.67 -10.53
C LYS A 8 0.73 -13.42 -9.94
N LYS A 9 0.62 -13.54 -8.64
CA LYS A 9 -0.63 -13.46 -7.87
C LYS A 9 -0.45 -12.47 -6.74
N ALA A 10 -1.27 -11.43 -6.71
CA ALA A 10 -1.17 -10.36 -5.70
C ALA A 10 -2.46 -10.22 -4.90
N VAL A 11 -2.30 -10.01 -3.60
CA VAL A 11 -3.37 -9.59 -2.69
C VAL A 11 -3.11 -8.14 -2.30
N ILE A 12 -4.08 -7.26 -2.54
CA ILE A 12 -3.96 -5.83 -2.29
C ILE A 12 -5.14 -5.36 -1.43
N THR A 13 -4.85 -4.75 -0.29
CA THR A 13 -5.90 -4.21 0.57
C THR A 13 -6.24 -2.76 0.21
N GLY A 14 -7.53 -2.38 0.28
CA GLY A 14 -7.97 -1.02 -0.04
C GLY A 14 -7.71 -0.62 -1.50
N SER A 15 -8.09 -1.49 -2.41
CA SER A 15 -7.69 -1.45 -3.82
C SER A 15 -8.79 -1.02 -4.80
N THR A 16 -9.90 -0.46 -4.29
CA THR A 16 -11.00 0.04 -5.14
C THR A 16 -10.82 1.49 -5.58
N ARG A 17 -9.98 2.26 -4.89
CA ARG A 17 -9.70 3.68 -5.19
C ARG A 17 -8.26 4.09 -4.82
N GLY A 18 -7.88 5.27 -5.25
CA GLY A 18 -6.61 5.90 -4.88
C GLY A 18 -5.37 5.09 -5.25
N ILE A 19 -4.35 5.11 -4.38
CA ILE A 19 -3.07 4.43 -4.61
C ILE A 19 -3.27 2.92 -4.78
N GLY A 20 -4.11 2.29 -3.94
CA GLY A 20 -4.38 0.85 -4.06
C GLY A 20 -5.01 0.48 -5.39
N ARG A 21 -5.89 1.32 -5.95
CA ARG A 21 -6.48 1.10 -7.27
C ARG A 21 -5.46 1.27 -8.39
N ALA A 22 -4.61 2.30 -8.31
CA ALA A 22 -3.55 2.49 -9.29
C ALA A 22 -2.56 1.32 -9.30
N ILE A 23 -2.20 0.80 -8.11
CA ILE A 23 -1.39 -0.41 -8.00
C ILE A 23 -2.10 -1.62 -8.64
N ALA A 24 -3.38 -1.83 -8.35
CA ALA A 24 -4.16 -2.92 -8.93
C ALA A 24 -4.24 -2.82 -10.46
N ASN A 25 -4.47 -1.61 -10.99
CA ASN A 25 -4.50 -1.36 -12.43
C ASN A 25 -3.17 -1.72 -13.09
N LEU A 26 -2.05 -1.22 -12.54
CA LEU A 26 -0.73 -1.47 -13.11
C LEU A 26 -0.35 -2.95 -13.04
N LEU A 27 -0.58 -3.61 -11.90
CA LEU A 27 -0.29 -5.05 -11.78
C LEU A 27 -1.14 -5.90 -12.71
N ALA A 28 -2.43 -5.53 -12.94
CA ALA A 28 -3.26 -6.20 -13.93
C ALA A 28 -2.72 -6.01 -15.36
N ASP A 29 -2.25 -4.80 -15.72
CA ASP A 29 -1.62 -4.53 -17.03
C ASP A 29 -0.32 -5.34 -17.21
N GLU A 30 0.40 -5.64 -16.13
CA GLU A 30 1.58 -6.50 -16.11
C GLU A 30 1.24 -8.02 -16.09
N GLY A 31 -0.05 -8.39 -16.17
CA GLY A 31 -0.49 -9.78 -16.23
C GLY A 31 -0.57 -10.48 -14.87
N VAL A 32 -0.71 -9.75 -13.77
CA VAL A 32 -0.83 -10.29 -12.41
C VAL A 32 -2.29 -10.61 -12.10
N SER A 33 -2.56 -11.80 -11.58
CA SER A 33 -3.88 -12.14 -11.01
C SER A 33 -4.06 -11.49 -9.65
N LEU A 34 -5.26 -10.96 -9.37
CA LEU A 34 -5.50 -10.07 -8.23
C LEU A 34 -6.59 -10.58 -7.29
N ALA A 35 -6.36 -10.46 -5.99
CA ALA A 35 -7.42 -10.42 -4.99
C ALA A 35 -7.45 -9.02 -4.36
N ILE A 36 -8.62 -8.40 -4.43
CA ILE A 36 -8.83 -7.02 -3.99
C ILE A 36 -9.90 -6.93 -2.91
N CYS A 37 -9.82 -5.93 -2.05
CA CYS A 37 -10.88 -5.67 -1.07
C CYS A 37 -11.10 -4.19 -0.79
N SER A 38 -12.31 -3.88 -0.39
CA SER A 38 -12.70 -2.63 0.27
C SER A 38 -13.91 -2.87 1.17
N ARG A 39 -14.42 -1.82 1.82
CA ARG A 39 -15.63 -1.90 2.67
C ARG A 39 -16.93 -1.64 1.90
N ASN A 40 -16.86 -1.27 0.63
CA ASN A 40 -18.01 -0.93 -0.19
C ASN A 40 -18.20 -1.96 -1.31
N GLN A 41 -19.37 -2.62 -1.35
CA GLN A 41 -19.67 -3.66 -2.33
C GLN A 41 -19.67 -3.12 -3.77
N GLU A 42 -20.29 -1.96 -4.01
CA GLU A 42 -20.40 -1.38 -5.35
C GLU A 42 -19.03 -1.03 -5.93
N GLU A 43 -18.14 -0.48 -5.07
CA GLU A 43 -16.75 -0.20 -5.45
C GLU A 43 -15.98 -1.49 -5.77
N VAL A 44 -16.21 -2.56 -5.01
CA VAL A 44 -15.56 -3.87 -5.25
C VAL A 44 -16.02 -4.43 -6.59
N ASP A 45 -17.34 -4.46 -6.86
CA ASP A 45 -17.91 -5.02 -8.08
C ASP A 45 -17.44 -4.26 -9.32
N SER A 46 -17.44 -2.92 -9.26
CA SER A 46 -16.90 -2.08 -10.33
C SER A 46 -15.40 -2.37 -10.57
N ALA A 47 -14.62 -2.42 -9.49
CA ALA A 47 -13.19 -2.68 -9.59
C ALA A 47 -12.88 -4.06 -10.17
N VAL A 48 -13.59 -5.10 -9.75
CA VAL A 48 -13.45 -6.45 -10.30
C VAL A 48 -13.77 -6.48 -11.79
N THR A 49 -14.87 -5.83 -12.18
CA THR A 49 -15.30 -5.77 -13.59
C THR A 49 -14.23 -5.12 -14.46
N GLU A 50 -13.75 -3.94 -14.06
CA GLU A 50 -12.79 -3.16 -14.84
C GLU A 50 -11.41 -3.83 -14.90
N LEU A 51 -10.95 -4.40 -13.79
CA LEU A 51 -9.65 -5.09 -13.74
C LEU A 51 -9.68 -6.42 -14.51
N SER A 52 -10.80 -7.16 -14.46
CA SER A 52 -10.95 -8.40 -15.19
C SER A 52 -10.98 -8.17 -16.73
N ALA A 53 -11.43 -7.00 -17.17
CA ALA A 53 -11.41 -6.62 -18.59
C ALA A 53 -9.98 -6.54 -19.17
N LYS A 54 -8.95 -6.47 -18.32
CA LYS A 54 -7.52 -6.53 -18.69
C LYS A 54 -7.02 -7.95 -18.98
N GLY A 55 -7.89 -8.97 -18.87
CA GLY A 55 -7.57 -10.36 -19.21
C GLY A 55 -6.87 -11.17 -18.11
N VAL A 56 -6.84 -10.66 -16.88
CA VAL A 56 -6.31 -11.36 -15.70
C VAL A 56 -7.43 -11.86 -14.80
N LYS A 57 -7.14 -12.87 -13.97
CA LYS A 57 -8.08 -13.31 -12.94
C LYS A 57 -8.13 -12.28 -11.81
N VAL A 58 -9.34 -11.85 -11.46
CA VAL A 58 -9.57 -10.92 -10.37
C VAL A 58 -10.68 -11.44 -9.46
N THR A 59 -10.43 -11.45 -8.16
CA THR A 59 -11.44 -11.71 -7.14
C THR A 59 -11.57 -10.51 -6.22
N GLY A 60 -12.78 -10.23 -5.75
CA GLY A 60 -13.04 -9.07 -4.88
C GLY A 60 -13.93 -9.44 -3.70
N SER A 61 -13.69 -8.83 -2.55
CA SER A 61 -14.47 -9.09 -1.34
C SER A 61 -14.69 -7.82 -0.53
N VAL A 62 -15.83 -7.75 0.16
CA VAL A 62 -16.08 -6.72 1.17
C VAL A 62 -15.40 -7.11 2.47
N VAL A 63 -14.39 -6.36 2.88
CA VAL A 63 -13.58 -6.66 4.06
C VAL A 63 -13.24 -5.37 4.81
N ASP A 64 -13.41 -5.40 6.13
CA ASP A 64 -12.81 -4.43 7.03
C ASP A 64 -11.54 -5.04 7.65
N VAL A 65 -10.39 -4.43 7.39
CA VAL A 65 -9.10 -4.91 7.91
C VAL A 65 -8.99 -4.78 9.44
N ALA A 66 -9.87 -3.99 10.08
CA ALA A 66 -9.97 -3.90 11.53
C ALA A 66 -10.66 -5.13 12.15
N ASP A 67 -11.54 -5.81 11.41
CA ASP A 67 -12.10 -7.10 11.83
C ASP A 67 -11.11 -8.23 11.57
N LYS A 68 -10.39 -8.62 12.61
CA LYS A 68 -9.33 -9.64 12.51
C LYS A 68 -9.80 -10.94 11.87
N ALA A 69 -10.95 -11.44 12.28
CA ALA A 69 -11.40 -12.78 11.88
C ALA A 69 -11.79 -12.84 10.41
N SER A 70 -12.63 -11.91 9.95
CA SER A 70 -13.05 -11.84 8.56
C SER A 70 -11.88 -11.50 7.62
N TYR A 71 -10.98 -10.62 8.06
CA TYR A 71 -9.82 -10.23 7.28
C TYR A 71 -8.84 -11.39 7.05
N GLN A 72 -8.49 -12.13 8.10
CA GLN A 72 -7.59 -13.29 7.97
C GLN A 72 -8.22 -14.42 7.14
N ALA A 73 -9.53 -14.67 7.33
CA ALA A 73 -10.26 -15.65 6.52
C ALA A 73 -10.26 -15.26 5.03
N TRP A 74 -10.47 -13.97 4.72
CA TRP A 74 -10.41 -13.49 3.33
C TRP A 74 -9.04 -13.71 2.69
N ILE A 75 -7.94 -13.40 3.37
CA ILE A 75 -6.59 -13.61 2.81
C ILE A 75 -6.34 -15.09 2.50
N THR A 76 -6.80 -15.99 3.38
CA THR A 76 -6.70 -17.44 3.17
C THR A 76 -7.49 -17.86 1.93
N SER A 77 -8.76 -17.43 1.83
CA SER A 77 -9.61 -17.71 0.66
C SER A 77 -9.02 -17.13 -0.64
N ALA A 78 -8.50 -15.90 -0.58
CA ALA A 78 -7.85 -15.27 -1.73
C ALA A 78 -6.64 -16.08 -2.23
N GLY A 79 -5.83 -16.61 -1.31
CA GLY A 79 -4.73 -17.51 -1.65
C GLY A 79 -5.19 -18.81 -2.32
N GLU A 80 -6.29 -19.40 -1.85
CA GLU A 80 -6.89 -20.59 -2.45
C GLU A 80 -7.46 -20.28 -3.84
N GLU A 81 -8.24 -19.22 -3.95
CA GLU A 81 -8.87 -18.80 -5.21
C GLU A 81 -7.84 -18.46 -6.29
N LEU A 82 -6.77 -17.76 -5.95
CA LEU A 82 -5.69 -17.43 -6.88
C LEU A 82 -4.76 -18.63 -7.14
N GLY A 83 -4.80 -19.65 -6.30
CA GLY A 83 -3.87 -20.79 -6.32
C GLY A 83 -2.46 -20.40 -5.86
N GLY A 84 -2.35 -19.49 -4.91
CA GLY A 84 -1.12 -18.99 -4.29
C GLY A 84 -1.13 -17.47 -4.09
N ILE A 85 -0.11 -16.96 -3.39
CA ILE A 85 0.17 -15.52 -3.24
C ILE A 85 1.67 -15.33 -3.46
N ASP A 86 2.05 -14.51 -4.43
CA ASP A 86 3.43 -14.08 -4.65
C ASP A 86 3.70 -12.71 -4.07
N ILE A 87 2.68 -11.84 -4.08
CA ILE A 87 2.79 -10.43 -3.70
C ILE A 87 1.69 -10.09 -2.71
N PHE A 88 2.08 -9.50 -1.58
CA PHE A 88 1.12 -8.95 -0.61
C PHE A 88 1.35 -7.46 -0.40
N ILE A 89 0.31 -6.64 -0.59
CA ILE A 89 0.39 -5.18 -0.49
C ILE A 89 -0.65 -4.68 0.52
N PRO A 90 -0.27 -4.54 1.81
CA PRO A 90 -1.09 -3.86 2.81
C PRO A 90 -1.05 -2.34 2.54
N ASN A 91 -2.18 -1.79 2.04
CA ASN A 91 -2.27 -0.41 1.60
C ASN A 91 -3.36 0.38 2.36
N VAL A 92 -4.30 -0.27 3.05
CA VAL A 92 -5.37 0.45 3.77
C VAL A 92 -4.81 1.39 4.83
N SER A 93 -5.43 2.56 4.96
CA SER A 93 -5.14 3.52 6.03
C SER A 93 -6.42 4.14 6.58
N ALA A 94 -6.43 4.44 7.89
CA ALA A 94 -7.47 5.20 8.54
C ALA A 94 -7.42 6.70 8.19
N GLY A 95 -6.29 7.16 7.63
CA GLY A 95 -6.08 8.57 7.28
C GLY A 95 -5.51 9.41 8.41
N GLY A 96 -5.18 10.67 8.13
CA GLY A 96 -4.38 11.55 9.00
C GLY A 96 -5.12 12.68 9.70
N GLY A 97 -6.44 12.80 9.56
CA GLY A 97 -7.18 14.00 9.99
C GLY A 97 -7.67 14.01 11.44
N ASP A 98 -7.68 12.88 12.13
CA ASP A 98 -8.21 12.75 13.49
C ASP A 98 -7.06 12.60 14.51
N MET A 99 -6.92 13.59 15.40
CA MET A 99 -5.91 13.63 16.46
C MET A 99 -6.46 13.18 17.84
N SER A 100 -7.73 12.77 17.90
CA SER A 100 -8.37 12.29 19.13
C SER A 100 -7.88 10.90 19.53
N GLU A 101 -8.27 10.43 20.73
CA GLU A 101 -8.02 9.06 21.18
C GLU A 101 -8.61 8.04 20.19
N GLN A 102 -9.79 8.32 19.65
CA GLN A 102 -10.40 7.49 18.60
C GLN A 102 -9.57 7.45 17.33
N GLY A 103 -8.94 8.57 16.95
CA GLY A 103 -7.98 8.63 15.84
C GLY A 103 -6.76 7.74 16.07
N TRP A 104 -6.23 7.69 17.32
CA TRP A 104 -5.17 6.77 17.72
C TRP A 104 -5.60 5.30 17.60
N GLU A 105 -6.77 4.96 18.13
CA GLU A 105 -7.31 3.60 18.03
C GLU A 105 -7.54 3.18 16.58
N ASN A 106 -8.12 4.06 15.77
CA ASN A 106 -8.38 3.79 14.36
C ASN A 106 -7.06 3.54 13.58
N ASN A 107 -6.08 4.42 13.71
CA ASN A 107 -4.79 4.26 13.04
C ASN A 107 -4.05 3.01 13.53
N PHE A 108 -4.10 2.73 14.84
CA PHE A 108 -3.50 1.51 15.40
C PHE A 108 -4.15 0.25 14.85
N ASN A 109 -5.49 0.18 14.86
CA ASN A 109 -6.23 -1.02 14.44
C ASN A 109 -6.19 -1.22 12.91
N VAL A 110 -6.33 -0.15 12.12
CA VAL A 110 -6.41 -0.24 10.66
C VAL A 110 -5.01 -0.28 10.04
N ASP A 111 -4.14 0.68 10.37
CA ASP A 111 -2.84 0.80 9.71
C ASP A 111 -1.82 -0.20 10.26
N LEU A 112 -1.66 -0.29 11.60
CA LEU A 112 -0.63 -1.14 12.19
C LEU A 112 -1.11 -2.60 12.32
N LEU A 113 -2.18 -2.85 13.07
CA LEU A 113 -2.69 -4.20 13.25
C LEU A 113 -3.25 -4.79 11.96
N GLY A 114 -3.89 -4.00 11.10
CA GLY A 114 -4.32 -4.43 9.77
C GLY A 114 -3.15 -4.92 8.94
N THR A 115 -2.03 -4.19 8.93
CA THR A 115 -0.81 -4.61 8.23
C THR A 115 -0.23 -5.89 8.82
N THR A 116 -0.03 -5.96 10.14
CA THR A 116 0.59 -7.13 10.80
C THR A 116 -0.25 -8.40 10.67
N ARG A 117 -1.57 -8.31 10.92
CA ARG A 117 -2.53 -9.42 10.78
C ARG A 117 -2.62 -9.95 9.35
N GLY A 118 -2.57 -9.03 8.37
CA GLY A 118 -2.58 -9.40 6.96
C GLY A 118 -1.32 -10.16 6.56
N ILE A 119 -0.15 -9.68 6.97
CA ILE A 119 1.11 -10.36 6.73
C ILE A 119 1.12 -11.74 7.38
N GLU A 120 0.71 -11.85 8.66
CA GLU A 120 0.61 -13.11 9.38
C GLU A 120 -0.28 -14.13 8.63
N ALA A 121 -1.44 -13.70 8.14
CA ALA A 121 -2.36 -14.57 7.41
C ALA A 121 -1.83 -14.97 6.03
N ALA A 122 -1.07 -14.12 5.36
CA ALA A 122 -0.49 -14.40 4.04
C ALA A 122 0.75 -15.31 4.11
N MET A 123 1.48 -15.32 5.23
CA MET A 123 2.75 -16.05 5.38
C MET A 123 2.72 -17.51 4.92
N PRO A 124 1.74 -18.36 5.34
CA PRO A 124 1.74 -19.79 4.96
C PRO A 124 1.66 -20.04 3.45
N VAL A 125 1.18 -19.02 2.69
CA VAL A 125 1.06 -19.08 1.24
C VAL A 125 2.26 -18.41 0.57
N LEU A 126 2.76 -17.29 1.10
CA LEU A 126 3.95 -16.59 0.62
C LEU A 126 5.20 -17.49 0.70
N GLU A 127 5.36 -18.27 1.76
CA GLU A 127 6.49 -19.21 1.94
C GLU A 127 6.59 -20.27 0.84
N LYS A 128 5.50 -20.50 0.10
CA LYS A 128 5.46 -21.45 -1.02
C LYS A 128 5.80 -20.80 -2.37
N SER A 129 5.90 -19.49 -2.41
CA SER A 129 6.22 -18.75 -3.63
C SER A 129 7.73 -18.68 -3.85
N ALA A 130 8.16 -18.90 -5.10
CA ALA A 130 9.56 -18.73 -5.50
C ALA A 130 9.98 -17.25 -5.67
N ALA A 131 9.04 -16.31 -5.55
CA ALA A 131 9.28 -14.89 -5.78
C ALA A 131 8.46 -14.00 -4.81
N ALA A 132 8.37 -14.42 -3.55
CA ALA A 132 7.55 -13.75 -2.55
C ALA A 132 8.02 -12.32 -2.26
N SER A 133 7.09 -11.38 -2.26
CA SER A 133 7.34 -9.98 -1.95
C SER A 133 6.19 -9.34 -1.15
N ILE A 134 6.55 -8.59 -0.12
CA ILE A 134 5.64 -7.75 0.65
C ILE A 134 6.05 -6.30 0.44
N VAL A 135 5.11 -5.45 0.03
CA VAL A 135 5.36 -4.00 -0.12
C VAL A 135 4.36 -3.23 0.74
N ILE A 136 4.86 -2.68 1.85
CA ILE A 136 4.05 -1.94 2.82
C ILE A 136 3.92 -0.49 2.38
N ILE A 137 2.70 0.07 2.39
CA ILE A 137 2.48 1.48 2.07
C ILE A 137 2.49 2.31 3.36
N SER A 138 3.57 3.08 3.54
CA SER A 138 3.73 4.04 4.62
C SER A 138 3.42 5.47 4.14
N SER A 139 4.20 6.44 4.57
CA SER A 139 4.09 7.87 4.20
C SER A 139 5.38 8.60 4.56
N THR A 140 5.68 9.69 3.86
CA THR A 140 6.70 10.66 4.30
C THR A 140 6.42 11.27 5.66
N ALA A 141 5.16 11.30 6.11
CA ALA A 141 4.77 11.71 7.45
C ALA A 141 5.33 10.80 8.57
N GLY A 142 5.71 9.55 8.25
CA GLY A 142 6.45 8.66 9.16
C GLY A 142 7.97 8.82 9.09
N VAL A 143 8.45 9.65 8.17
CA VAL A 143 9.88 9.87 7.89
C VAL A 143 10.34 11.22 8.44
N GLU A 144 9.51 12.23 8.29
CA GLU A 144 9.77 13.62 8.67
C GLU A 144 8.48 14.23 9.25
N THR A 145 8.62 15.17 10.19
CA THR A 145 7.45 15.77 10.83
C THR A 145 6.65 16.60 9.83
N PHE A 146 5.33 16.40 9.81
CA PHE A 146 4.41 17.09 8.93
C PHE A 146 3.05 17.28 9.60
N MET A 147 2.48 18.49 9.49
CA MET A 147 1.14 18.84 10.00
C MET A 147 0.95 18.62 11.52
N GLY A 148 2.03 18.67 12.32
CA GLY A 148 1.97 18.52 13.77
C GLY A 148 1.87 17.07 14.27
N PRO A 149 1.69 16.89 15.60
CA PRO A 149 1.63 15.56 16.20
C PRO A 149 0.29 14.87 15.86
N ALA A 150 0.36 13.80 15.09
CA ALA A 150 -0.81 13.02 14.70
C ALA A 150 -0.55 11.52 14.84
N PRO A 151 -1.56 10.71 15.21
CA PRO A 151 -1.42 9.26 15.28
C PRO A 151 -0.94 8.66 13.95
N TYR A 152 -1.43 9.17 12.84
CA TYR A 152 -1.02 8.76 11.50
C TYR A 152 0.51 8.80 11.33
N ASN A 153 1.17 9.90 11.70
CA ASN A 153 2.61 10.07 11.54
C ASN A 153 3.38 9.02 12.35
N ALA A 154 3.00 8.81 13.61
CA ALA A 154 3.62 7.83 14.50
C ALA A 154 3.45 6.40 13.98
N ILE A 155 2.24 6.04 13.57
CA ILE A 155 1.94 4.69 13.06
C ILE A 155 2.63 4.44 11.72
N LYS A 156 2.69 5.43 10.81
CA LYS A 156 3.43 5.30 9.55
C LYS A 156 4.94 5.13 9.81
N GLY A 157 5.49 5.80 10.82
CA GLY A 157 6.87 5.56 11.29
C GLY A 157 7.08 4.13 11.81
N ALA A 158 6.13 3.62 12.60
CA ALA A 158 6.16 2.25 13.10
C ALA A 158 6.17 1.21 11.96
N LEU A 159 5.39 1.43 10.88
CA LEU A 159 5.38 0.55 9.72
C LEU A 159 6.72 0.51 8.99
N ILE A 160 7.46 1.62 8.91
CA ILE A 160 8.81 1.66 8.32
C ILE A 160 9.78 0.79 9.13
N VAL A 161 9.77 0.94 10.45
CA VAL A 161 10.62 0.13 11.35
C VAL A 161 10.23 -1.34 11.24
N HIS A 162 8.94 -1.65 11.27
CA HIS A 162 8.43 -3.02 11.17
C HIS A 162 8.80 -3.68 9.84
N SER A 163 8.70 -2.96 8.71
CA SER A 163 9.11 -3.48 7.40
C SER A 163 10.58 -3.89 7.39
N LYS A 164 11.45 -3.10 8.03
CA LYS A 164 12.88 -3.40 8.15
C LYS A 164 13.13 -4.66 8.99
N GLN A 165 12.45 -4.79 10.12
CA GLN A 165 12.56 -5.98 10.97
C GLN A 165 12.10 -7.24 10.22
N LEU A 166 10.95 -7.17 9.53
CA LEU A 166 10.43 -8.26 8.71
C LEU A 166 11.38 -8.65 7.59
N SER A 167 12.01 -7.67 6.93
CA SER A 167 12.96 -7.95 5.84
C SER A 167 14.12 -8.82 6.27
N GLN A 168 14.61 -8.61 7.49
CA GLN A 168 15.70 -9.41 8.07
C GLN A 168 15.22 -10.79 8.52
N ALA A 169 14.04 -10.85 9.13
CA ALA A 169 13.47 -12.10 9.62
C ALA A 169 13.06 -13.06 8.49
N LEU A 170 12.56 -12.51 7.37
CA LEU A 170 11.97 -13.30 6.28
C LEU A 170 12.92 -13.53 5.09
N ALA A 171 14.04 -12.82 5.01
CA ALA A 171 15.03 -13.03 3.94
C ALA A 171 15.56 -14.48 3.85
N PRO A 172 15.80 -15.22 4.96
CA PRO A 172 16.19 -16.62 4.88
C PRO A 172 15.16 -17.53 4.22
N ALA A 173 13.87 -17.15 4.28
CA ALA A 173 12.77 -17.84 3.58
C ALA A 173 12.57 -17.37 2.14
N GLY A 174 13.44 -16.49 1.62
CA GLY A 174 13.34 -15.97 0.25
C GLY A 174 12.25 -14.90 0.08
N ILE A 175 11.67 -14.37 1.16
CA ILE A 175 10.62 -13.35 1.12
C ILE A 175 11.25 -11.97 1.28
N ARG A 176 11.04 -11.10 0.29
CA ARG A 176 11.48 -9.70 0.37
C ARG A 176 10.40 -8.84 1.01
N VAL A 177 10.80 -7.91 1.86
CA VAL A 177 9.89 -6.94 2.47
C VAL A 177 10.45 -5.55 2.28
N ASN A 178 9.68 -4.69 1.64
CA ASN A 178 10.04 -3.30 1.40
C ASN A 178 8.89 -2.37 1.81
N CYS A 179 9.20 -1.10 1.93
CA CYS A 179 8.24 -0.05 2.24
C CYS A 179 8.29 1.02 1.16
N VAL A 180 7.16 1.56 0.78
CA VAL A 180 7.05 2.78 -0.01
C VAL A 180 6.44 3.87 0.87
N SER A 181 7.09 5.03 0.89
CA SER A 181 6.62 6.22 1.61
C SER A 181 6.26 7.33 0.62
N PRO A 182 4.99 7.41 0.18
CA PRO A 182 4.53 8.51 -0.66
C PRO A 182 4.62 9.86 0.05
N GLY A 183 4.97 10.91 -0.71
CA GLY A 183 4.77 12.29 -0.33
C GLY A 183 3.33 12.76 -0.55
N PRO A 184 3.11 14.07 -0.75
CA PRO A 184 1.81 14.58 -1.16
C PRO A 184 1.41 14.03 -2.53
N VAL A 185 0.32 13.26 -2.58
CA VAL A 185 -0.24 12.66 -3.80
C VAL A 185 -1.64 13.21 -4.02
N PHE A 186 -1.87 13.84 -5.17
CA PHE A 186 -3.19 14.35 -5.52
C PHE A 186 -4.06 13.22 -6.10
N ILE A 187 -5.19 12.99 -5.46
CA ILE A 187 -6.20 12.02 -5.87
C ILE A 187 -7.55 12.74 -5.80
N GLU A 188 -8.32 12.73 -6.87
CA GLU A 188 -9.66 13.28 -6.90
C GLU A 188 -10.54 12.59 -5.85
N GLY A 189 -11.31 13.36 -5.08
CA GLY A 189 -12.07 12.87 -3.92
C GLY A 189 -11.22 12.40 -2.73
N GLY A 190 -9.90 12.56 -2.78
CA GLY A 190 -8.97 12.20 -1.72
C GLY A 190 -8.65 13.36 -0.76
N ALA A 191 -7.72 13.12 0.17
CA ALA A 191 -7.37 14.09 1.21
C ALA A 191 -6.83 15.41 0.63
N TRP A 192 -5.96 15.38 -0.37
CA TRP A 192 -5.40 16.60 -0.96
C TRP A 192 -6.39 17.34 -1.85
N ASP A 193 -7.39 16.67 -2.42
CA ASP A 193 -8.50 17.33 -3.09
C ASP A 193 -9.41 18.04 -2.08
N PHE A 194 -9.73 17.38 -0.95
CA PHE A 194 -10.44 18.02 0.16
C PHE A 194 -9.69 19.26 0.70
N ILE A 195 -8.37 19.13 0.94
CA ILE A 195 -7.53 20.23 1.43
C ILE A 195 -7.50 21.37 0.41
N LYS A 196 -7.36 21.08 -0.88
CA LYS A 196 -7.39 22.07 -1.95
C LYS A 196 -8.67 22.91 -1.94
N ASN A 197 -9.80 22.25 -1.74
CA ASN A 197 -11.12 22.89 -1.80
C ASN A 197 -11.52 23.60 -0.49
N ASN A 198 -10.96 23.20 0.66
CA ASN A 198 -11.39 23.69 1.97
C ASN A 198 -10.28 24.39 2.78
N MET A 199 -9.02 24.22 2.41
CA MET A 199 -7.83 24.71 3.13
C MET A 199 -6.75 25.17 2.13
N ALA A 200 -7.12 26.07 1.21
CA ALA A 200 -6.29 26.45 0.05
C ALA A 200 -4.87 26.92 0.45
N GLU A 201 -4.74 27.69 1.54
CA GLU A 201 -3.43 28.16 2.03
C GLU A 201 -2.51 26.98 2.42
N LEU A 202 -3.06 25.95 3.04
CA LEU A 202 -2.30 24.74 3.37
C LEU A 202 -1.90 23.99 2.10
N TYR A 203 -2.81 23.90 1.13
CA TYR A 203 -2.51 23.27 -0.16
C TYR A 203 -1.38 23.98 -0.89
N ASP A 204 -1.49 25.30 -1.04
CA ASP A 204 -0.51 26.13 -1.77
C ASP A 204 0.85 26.15 -1.06
N SER A 205 0.86 26.29 0.27
CA SER A 205 2.09 26.25 1.06
C SER A 205 2.79 24.90 0.99
N THR A 206 2.04 23.80 0.95
CA THR A 206 2.62 22.45 0.77
C THR A 206 3.15 22.28 -0.66
N LEU A 207 2.39 22.69 -1.66
CA LEU A 207 2.80 22.62 -3.06
C LEU A 207 4.11 23.40 -3.30
N ALA A 208 4.25 24.59 -2.71
CA ALA A 208 5.47 25.40 -2.79
C ALA A 208 6.71 24.74 -2.16
N GLN A 209 6.52 23.76 -1.28
CA GLN A 209 7.61 23.01 -0.65
C GLN A 209 8.09 21.81 -1.49
N ILE A 210 7.34 21.40 -2.52
CA ILE A 210 7.71 20.29 -3.38
C ILE A 210 8.63 20.79 -4.51
N PRO A 211 9.91 20.39 -4.55
CA PRO A 211 10.85 20.90 -5.57
C PRO A 211 10.44 20.62 -7.00
N GLN A 212 9.70 19.54 -7.27
CA GLN A 212 9.14 19.25 -8.59
C GLN A 212 7.98 20.16 -8.99
N GLY A 213 7.49 21.04 -8.10
CA GLY A 213 6.43 22.02 -8.37
C GLY A 213 5.03 21.43 -8.51
N ARG A 214 4.84 20.15 -8.19
CA ARG A 214 3.55 19.45 -8.23
C ARG A 214 3.47 18.33 -7.20
N MET A 215 2.28 17.96 -6.82
CA MET A 215 2.04 16.72 -6.09
C MET A 215 2.24 15.51 -7.02
N GLY A 216 2.56 14.36 -6.44
CA GLY A 216 2.61 13.10 -7.16
C GLY A 216 1.22 12.62 -7.59
N SER A 217 1.17 11.64 -8.48
CA SER A 217 -0.05 10.90 -8.83
C SER A 217 -0.05 9.51 -8.20
N ALA A 218 -1.21 8.87 -8.16
CA ALA A 218 -1.34 7.50 -7.67
C ALA A 218 -0.55 6.50 -8.54
N GLU A 219 -0.46 6.75 -9.85
CA GLU A 219 0.27 5.93 -10.82
C GLU A 219 1.78 5.99 -10.60
N GLU A 220 2.33 7.15 -10.22
CA GLU A 220 3.75 7.29 -9.90
C GLU A 220 4.13 6.46 -8.66
N ILE A 221 3.23 6.38 -7.68
CA ILE A 221 3.42 5.51 -6.52
C ILE A 221 3.28 4.04 -6.93
N ALA A 222 2.29 3.72 -7.78
CA ALA A 222 2.09 2.35 -8.28
C ALA A 222 3.32 1.82 -9.02
N ASN A 223 4.01 2.66 -9.81
CA ASN A 223 5.27 2.30 -10.49
C ASN A 223 6.35 1.86 -9.50
N SER A 224 6.50 2.60 -8.40
CA SER A 224 7.46 2.28 -7.34
C SER A 224 7.12 0.96 -6.65
N VAL A 225 5.83 0.73 -6.38
CA VAL A 225 5.33 -0.50 -5.75
C VAL A 225 5.51 -1.70 -6.68
N ALA A 226 5.14 -1.59 -7.95
CA ALA A 226 5.28 -2.66 -8.93
C ALA A 226 6.75 -3.07 -9.11
N PHE A 227 7.67 -2.10 -9.17
CA PHE A 227 9.11 -2.39 -9.21
C PHE A 227 9.57 -3.16 -7.98
N LEU A 228 9.28 -2.69 -6.76
CA LEU A 228 9.69 -3.37 -5.53
C LEU A 228 9.03 -4.73 -5.34
N ALA A 229 7.80 -4.91 -5.82
CA ALA A 229 7.09 -6.19 -5.79
C ALA A 229 7.68 -7.22 -6.77
N SER A 230 8.32 -6.76 -7.84
CA SER A 230 8.72 -7.55 -8.99
C SER A 230 10.02 -8.34 -8.77
N PRO A 231 10.26 -9.41 -9.55
CA PRO A 231 11.56 -10.10 -9.64
C PRO A 231 12.72 -9.19 -10.05
N ALA A 232 12.48 -8.09 -10.76
CA ALA A 232 13.52 -7.11 -11.13
C ALA A 232 14.17 -6.46 -9.89
N ALA A 233 13.48 -6.47 -8.73
CA ALA A 233 13.99 -6.00 -7.44
C ALA A 233 14.53 -7.12 -6.54
N SER A 234 14.98 -8.26 -7.10
CA SER A 234 15.34 -9.48 -6.36
C SER A 234 16.39 -9.30 -5.27
N LEU A 235 17.30 -8.32 -5.40
CA LEU A 235 18.31 -8.00 -4.39
C LEU A 235 17.86 -6.93 -3.40
N ILE A 236 16.68 -6.33 -3.61
CA ILE A 236 16.20 -5.21 -2.79
C ILE A 236 15.24 -5.73 -1.72
N THR A 237 15.67 -5.67 -0.46
CA THR A 237 14.83 -5.96 0.71
C THR A 237 15.21 -5.05 1.88
N GLY A 238 14.22 -4.62 2.67
CA GLY A 238 14.41 -3.74 3.82
C GLY A 238 14.64 -2.27 3.46
N VAL A 239 14.30 -1.85 2.24
CA VAL A 239 14.34 -0.45 1.84
C VAL A 239 13.02 0.25 2.18
N ASN A 240 13.13 1.51 2.58
CA ASN A 240 12.02 2.46 2.55
C ASN A 240 12.22 3.41 1.37
N LEU A 241 11.49 3.20 0.29
CA LEU A 241 11.54 4.04 -0.90
C LEU A 241 10.63 5.25 -0.70
N VAL A 242 11.23 6.43 -0.59
CA VAL A 242 10.50 7.71 -0.54
C VAL A 242 10.22 8.17 -1.95
N ALA A 243 8.94 8.40 -2.27
CA ALA A 243 8.45 8.86 -3.56
C ALA A 243 7.63 10.15 -3.36
N ASP A 244 8.30 11.32 -3.37
CA ASP A 244 7.73 12.56 -2.86
C ASP A 244 8.07 13.83 -3.68
N GLY A 245 8.71 13.70 -4.84
CA GLY A 245 9.10 14.84 -5.65
C GLY A 245 10.17 15.75 -5.00
N GLY A 246 10.89 15.23 -3.99
CA GLY A 246 11.88 15.98 -3.20
C GLY A 246 11.29 16.75 -2.02
N PHE A 247 10.07 16.46 -1.62
CA PHE A 247 9.37 17.14 -0.52
C PHE A 247 10.11 17.03 0.82
N THR A 248 10.54 15.83 1.21
CA THR A 248 11.33 15.65 2.42
C THR A 248 12.78 16.12 2.22
N LYS A 249 13.37 16.71 3.27
CA LYS A 249 14.69 17.35 3.21
C LYS A 249 15.82 16.50 3.81
N ARG A 250 15.46 15.40 4.47
CA ARG A 250 16.46 14.54 5.11
C ARG A 250 17.26 13.76 4.07
N VAL A 251 18.54 13.56 4.35
CA VAL A 251 19.37 12.60 3.62
C VAL A 251 19.01 11.19 4.09
N GLN A 252 18.75 10.29 3.15
CA GLN A 252 18.58 8.86 3.45
C GLN A 252 19.95 8.21 3.45
N LEU A 253 20.46 7.91 4.64
CA LEU A 253 21.75 7.24 4.86
C LEU A 253 21.54 5.74 5.01
#